data_4c8f596ef6a1814aaf373eaaeb70f347
#
_entry.id   4c8f596ef6a1814aaf373eaaeb70f347
#
_cell.length_a   1.000
_cell.length_b   1.000
_cell.length_c   1.000
_cell.angle_alpha   90.00
_cell.angle_beta   90.00
_cell.angle_gamma   90.00
#
_symmetry.space_group_name_H-M   'P 1'
#
loop_
_entity.id
_entity.type
_entity.pdbx_description
1 polymer ?
#
loop_
_entity_poly.entity_id
_entity_poly.type
_entity_poly.pdbx_seq_one_letter_code
_entity_poly.pdbx_strand_id
1 'polypeptide(L)'
;MSYQHIENLYKNQTILLFKECFVLEKIHGSSAHVAWNDGRLRFFAGGVSQLAFEALFEHARLKELFSALGHPKVTVYGEAYGGSQQGMKATYGDKLKFIAFEVLIGEAWLNVVNCVDVTQKLGLEFVAWEKVSTDLAVLDAWRDKPSVQAQRSGCGEKPAEGIVLRPLLEFRDHRGDRIIAKHKRKEFAERASGKDTEVDPARHELLVKAEAIAAEWV
;
A
#
# COMPACT_ATOMS: atom_id res chain seq x y z
N MET A 1 -7.92 9.70 11.36
CA MET A 1 -6.98 10.37 10.43
C MET A 1 -6.95 9.56 9.14
N SER A 2 -6.96 10.21 7.98
CA SER A 2 -6.75 9.51 6.71
C SER A 2 -5.31 9.00 6.63
N TYR A 3 -5.08 7.91 5.87
CA TYR A 3 -3.73 7.45 5.58
C TYR A 3 -2.98 8.49 4.73
N GLN A 4 -1.66 8.57 4.91
CA GLN A 4 -0.82 9.53 4.17
C GLN A 4 -0.86 9.29 2.66
N HIS A 5 -0.68 10.34 1.88
CA HIS A 5 -0.46 10.21 0.44
C HIS A 5 0.90 9.56 0.17
N ILE A 6 0.93 8.58 -0.75
CA ILE A 6 2.17 7.95 -1.22
C ILE A 6 2.45 8.48 -2.64
N GLU A 7 3.66 8.99 -2.87
CA GLU A 7 4.08 9.43 -4.20
C GLU A 7 4.38 8.25 -5.13
N ASN A 8 4.23 8.48 -6.44
CA ASN A 8 4.66 7.50 -7.44
C ASN A 8 6.18 7.42 -7.51
N LEU A 9 6.71 6.22 -7.79
CA LEU A 9 8.14 5.96 -7.91
C LEU A 9 8.83 6.88 -8.93
N TYR A 10 8.17 7.25 -10.02
CA TYR A 10 8.72 8.18 -11.00
C TYR A 10 8.87 9.62 -10.49
N LYS A 11 8.16 10.00 -9.41
CA LYS A 11 8.27 11.32 -8.77
C LYS A 11 9.26 11.34 -7.61
N ASN A 12 9.30 10.25 -6.84
CA ASN A 12 10.18 10.12 -5.69
C ASN A 12 10.90 8.77 -5.75
N GLN A 13 12.16 8.81 -6.12
CA GLN A 13 13.02 7.64 -6.31
C GLN A 13 13.92 7.36 -5.10
N THR A 14 13.71 8.01 -3.97
CA THR A 14 14.56 7.87 -2.77
C THR A 14 14.70 6.41 -2.32
N ILE A 15 13.64 5.59 -2.51
CA ILE A 15 13.69 4.15 -2.19
C ILE A 15 14.76 3.39 -2.99
N LEU A 16 15.14 3.85 -4.17
CA LEU A 16 16.16 3.21 -5.02
C LEU A 16 17.58 3.41 -4.48
N LEU A 17 17.80 4.25 -3.48
CA LEU A 17 19.09 4.38 -2.79
C LEU A 17 19.40 3.16 -1.89
N PHE A 18 18.44 2.31 -1.60
CA PHE A 18 18.61 1.06 -0.87
C PHE A 18 18.87 -0.09 -1.85
N LYS A 19 19.66 -1.08 -1.44
CA LYS A 19 19.91 -2.29 -2.26
C LYS A 19 18.69 -3.22 -2.32
N GLU A 20 17.89 -3.22 -1.25
CA GLU A 20 16.72 -4.08 -1.08
C GLU A 20 15.56 -3.29 -0.48
N CYS A 21 14.35 -3.70 -0.80
CA CYS A 21 13.13 -3.17 -0.20
C CYS A 21 12.09 -4.29 -0.05
N PHE A 22 11.03 -4.01 0.69
CA PHE A 22 9.81 -4.77 0.62
C PHE A 22 8.90 -4.25 -0.49
N VAL A 23 8.38 -5.16 -1.31
CA VAL A 23 7.28 -4.92 -2.22
C VAL A 23 6.00 -5.47 -1.61
N LEU A 24 4.93 -4.68 -1.60
CA LEU A 24 3.61 -5.06 -1.12
C LEU A 24 2.62 -4.92 -2.28
N GLU A 25 1.73 -5.89 -2.45
CA GLU A 25 0.66 -5.77 -3.44
C GLU A 25 -0.21 -4.55 -3.12
N LYS A 26 -0.43 -3.69 -4.11
CA LYS A 26 -1.35 -2.56 -3.99
C LYS A 26 -2.75 -2.99 -4.39
N ILE A 27 -3.65 -3.00 -3.41
CA ILE A 27 -5.06 -3.32 -3.63
C ILE A 27 -5.82 -2.07 -4.08
N HIS A 28 -6.72 -2.24 -5.05
CA HIS A 28 -7.57 -1.17 -5.57
C HIS A 28 -8.95 -1.19 -4.90
N GLY A 29 -9.10 -0.37 -3.88
CA GLY A 29 -10.31 -0.24 -3.09
C GLY A 29 -10.43 1.16 -2.49
N SER A 30 -10.84 1.23 -1.24
CA SER A 30 -10.94 2.46 -0.47
C SER A 30 -10.12 2.35 0.81
N SER A 31 -9.31 3.39 1.09
CA SER A 31 -8.50 3.44 2.31
C SER A 31 -9.37 3.28 3.55
N ALA A 32 -8.98 2.39 4.44
CA ALA A 32 -9.68 2.07 5.66
C ALA A 32 -8.71 1.82 6.83
N HIS A 33 -9.19 1.92 8.04
CA HIS A 33 -8.40 1.52 9.20
C HIS A 33 -9.29 1.08 10.38
N VAL A 34 -8.70 0.23 11.20
CA VAL A 34 -9.22 -0.13 12.51
C VAL A 34 -8.25 0.43 13.56
N ALA A 35 -8.74 1.23 14.47
CA ALA A 35 -7.95 1.86 15.51
C ALA A 35 -8.40 1.43 16.90
N TRP A 36 -7.42 1.10 17.73
CA TRP A 36 -7.54 0.89 19.16
C TRP A 36 -6.99 2.10 19.89
N ASN A 37 -7.77 2.67 20.80
CA ASN A 37 -7.33 3.79 21.61
C ASN A 37 -7.89 3.65 23.03
N ASP A 38 -7.06 3.32 23.98
CA ASP A 38 -7.38 3.21 25.41
C ASP A 38 -8.68 2.44 25.67
N GLY A 39 -8.78 1.20 25.17
CA GLY A 39 -9.95 0.33 25.38
C GLY A 39 -11.10 0.54 24.40
N ARG A 40 -10.98 1.41 23.41
CA ARG A 40 -12.02 1.74 22.41
C ARG A 40 -11.58 1.38 21.01
N LEU A 41 -12.40 0.59 20.31
CA LEU A 41 -12.27 0.39 18.87
C LEU A 41 -12.91 1.55 18.12
N ARG A 42 -12.28 1.95 17.03
CA ARG A 42 -12.82 2.89 16.04
C ARG A 42 -12.56 2.34 14.65
N PHE A 43 -13.52 2.52 13.77
CA PHE A 43 -13.46 2.07 12.40
C PHE A 43 -13.59 3.27 11.46
N PHE A 44 -12.88 3.22 10.35
CA PHE A 44 -12.99 4.22 9.28
C PHE A 44 -12.79 3.53 7.94
N ALA A 45 -13.65 3.87 6.98
CA ALA A 45 -13.48 3.47 5.58
C ALA A 45 -13.95 4.59 4.66
N GLY A 46 -13.06 5.12 3.85
CA GLY A 46 -13.38 6.10 2.82
C GLY A 46 -14.21 5.43 1.72
N GLY A 47 -15.33 6.05 1.32
CA GLY A 47 -16.16 5.53 0.23
C GLY A 47 -16.96 4.26 0.52
N VAL A 48 -17.01 3.81 1.77
CA VAL A 48 -17.79 2.64 2.23
C VAL A 48 -18.74 3.08 3.33
N SER A 49 -19.95 2.47 3.39
CA SER A 49 -20.85 2.66 4.52
C SER A 49 -20.15 2.22 5.80
N GLN A 50 -20.15 3.09 6.82
CA GLN A 50 -19.59 2.81 8.14
C GLN A 50 -20.13 1.51 8.73
N LEU A 51 -21.45 1.31 8.68
CA LEU A 51 -22.11 0.10 9.18
C LEU A 51 -21.66 -1.17 8.43
N ALA A 52 -21.53 -1.08 7.10
CA ALA A 52 -21.08 -2.21 6.29
C ALA A 52 -19.62 -2.57 6.58
N PHE A 53 -18.77 -1.57 6.83
CA PHE A 53 -17.38 -1.81 7.18
C PHE A 53 -17.24 -2.41 8.59
N GLU A 54 -17.93 -1.86 9.58
CA GLU A 54 -17.92 -2.37 10.96
C GLU A 54 -18.45 -3.80 11.04
N ALA A 55 -19.45 -4.16 10.23
CA ALA A 55 -20.01 -5.52 10.17
C ALA A 55 -19.03 -6.59 9.67
N LEU A 56 -17.87 -6.21 9.13
CA LEU A 56 -16.82 -7.16 8.75
C LEU A 56 -16.10 -7.77 9.96
N PHE A 57 -16.25 -7.17 11.15
CA PHE A 57 -15.46 -7.52 12.32
C PHE A 57 -16.34 -8.03 13.46
N GLU A 58 -15.83 -9.04 14.14
CA GLU A 58 -16.39 -9.44 15.43
C GLU A 58 -15.81 -8.55 16.54
N HIS A 59 -16.54 -7.52 16.94
CA HIS A 59 -16.05 -6.42 17.79
C HIS A 59 -15.55 -6.88 19.15
N ALA A 60 -16.24 -7.83 19.80
CA ALA A 60 -15.84 -8.34 21.12
C ALA A 60 -14.48 -9.04 21.02
N ARG A 61 -14.34 -9.94 20.05
CA ARG A 61 -13.09 -10.67 19.82
C ARG A 61 -11.96 -9.74 19.45
N LEU A 62 -12.21 -8.81 18.53
CA LEU A 62 -11.18 -7.86 18.08
C LEU A 62 -10.71 -6.96 19.23
N LYS A 63 -11.62 -6.54 20.12
CA LYS A 63 -11.28 -5.78 21.32
C LYS A 63 -10.36 -6.56 22.27
N GLU A 64 -10.63 -7.84 22.50
CA GLU A 64 -9.77 -8.72 23.29
C GLU A 64 -8.37 -8.83 22.69
N LEU A 65 -8.28 -9.04 21.36
CA LEU A 65 -7.01 -9.18 20.65
C LEU A 65 -6.19 -7.90 20.69
N PHE A 66 -6.79 -6.72 20.47
CA PHE A 66 -6.10 -5.46 20.63
C PHE A 66 -5.62 -5.21 22.06
N SER A 67 -6.45 -5.54 23.06
CA SER A 67 -6.07 -5.43 24.46
C SER A 67 -4.87 -6.31 24.80
N ALA A 68 -4.82 -7.53 24.23
CA ALA A 68 -3.73 -8.48 24.43
C ALA A 68 -2.40 -8.03 23.83
N LEU A 69 -2.39 -7.08 22.86
CA LEU A 69 -1.16 -6.48 22.36
C LEU A 69 -0.44 -5.63 23.42
N GLY A 70 -1.12 -5.17 24.46
CA GLY A 70 -0.54 -4.40 25.56
C GLY A 70 -0.16 -2.95 25.20
N HIS A 71 -0.64 -2.42 24.07
CA HIS A 71 -0.37 -1.06 23.63
C HIS A 71 -1.63 -0.18 23.73
N PRO A 72 -1.53 1.05 24.29
CA PRO A 72 -2.69 1.93 24.47
C PRO A 72 -3.23 2.46 23.12
N LYS A 73 -2.37 2.62 22.11
CA LYS A 73 -2.75 3.11 20.78
C LYS A 73 -2.17 2.22 19.69
N VAL A 74 -3.05 1.61 18.90
CA VAL A 74 -2.67 0.81 17.73
C VAL A 74 -3.63 1.17 16.60
N THR A 75 -3.11 1.45 15.41
CA THR A 75 -3.94 1.64 14.22
C THR A 75 -3.46 0.69 13.13
N VAL A 76 -4.36 -0.15 12.64
CA VAL A 76 -4.13 -1.02 11.48
C VAL A 76 -4.74 -0.35 10.26
N TYR A 77 -3.90 0.10 9.36
CA TYR A 77 -4.31 0.65 8.07
C TYR A 77 -4.43 -0.46 7.04
N GLY A 78 -5.41 -0.32 6.17
CA GLY A 78 -5.70 -1.29 5.13
C GLY A 78 -6.60 -0.74 4.05
N GLU A 79 -7.04 -1.64 3.21
CA GLU A 79 -7.95 -1.36 2.10
C GLU A 79 -9.28 -2.07 2.32
N ALA A 80 -10.37 -1.35 2.22
CA ALA A 80 -11.71 -1.91 2.07
C ALA A 80 -11.93 -2.18 0.57
N TYR A 81 -12.08 -3.44 0.18
CA TYR A 81 -12.06 -3.87 -1.21
C TYR A 81 -13.14 -4.91 -1.52
N GLY A 82 -13.33 -5.21 -2.80
CA GLY A 82 -14.40 -6.12 -3.25
C GLY A 82 -15.79 -5.44 -3.25
N GLY A 83 -16.85 -6.19 -3.56
CA GLY A 83 -18.19 -5.62 -3.71
C GLY A 83 -18.23 -4.54 -4.81
N SER A 84 -18.84 -3.40 -4.50
CA SER A 84 -18.92 -2.25 -5.42
C SER A 84 -17.72 -1.31 -5.38
N GLN A 85 -16.68 -1.62 -4.55
CA GLN A 85 -15.54 -0.72 -4.38
C GLN A 85 -14.75 -0.56 -5.68
N GLN A 86 -14.63 0.70 -6.14
CA GLN A 86 -13.85 1.09 -7.33
C GLN A 86 -14.20 0.29 -8.61
N GLY A 87 -15.38 -0.32 -8.69
CA GLY A 87 -15.76 -1.16 -9.81
C GLY A 87 -15.01 -2.50 -9.90
N MET A 88 -14.29 -2.89 -8.85
CA MET A 88 -13.39 -4.06 -8.86
C MET A 88 -14.06 -5.38 -8.45
N LYS A 89 -15.40 -5.47 -8.53
CA LYS A 89 -16.15 -6.70 -8.26
C LYS A 89 -15.63 -7.92 -9.05
N ALA A 90 -15.30 -7.74 -10.33
CA ALA A 90 -14.79 -8.82 -11.18
C ALA A 90 -13.37 -9.29 -10.77
N THR A 91 -12.63 -8.46 -10.02
CA THR A 91 -11.26 -8.75 -9.56
C THR A 91 -11.25 -9.34 -8.16
N TYR A 92 -12.10 -8.86 -7.25
CA TYR A 92 -12.02 -9.25 -5.84
C TYR A 92 -13.29 -9.94 -5.30
N GLY A 93 -14.29 -10.16 -6.17
CA GLY A 93 -15.57 -10.76 -5.80
C GLY A 93 -16.59 -9.73 -5.34
N ASP A 94 -17.80 -10.21 -5.05
CA ASP A 94 -18.99 -9.37 -4.78
C ASP A 94 -19.20 -9.02 -3.29
N LYS A 95 -18.35 -9.52 -2.42
CA LYS A 95 -18.40 -9.22 -0.97
C LYS A 95 -17.37 -8.17 -0.60
N LEU A 96 -17.79 -7.21 0.22
CA LEU A 96 -16.89 -6.28 0.88
C LEU A 96 -15.95 -7.04 1.80
N LYS A 97 -14.66 -6.68 1.80
CA LYS A 97 -13.61 -7.27 2.63
C LYS A 97 -12.66 -6.17 3.10
N PHE A 98 -11.83 -6.50 4.08
CA PHE A 98 -10.74 -5.65 4.55
C PHE A 98 -9.44 -6.44 4.51
N ILE A 99 -8.37 -5.78 4.09
CA ILE A 99 -7.00 -6.32 4.12
C ILE A 99 -6.04 -5.26 4.65
N ALA A 100 -5.21 -5.63 5.61
CA ALA A 100 -4.23 -4.73 6.19
C ALA A 100 -2.99 -4.59 5.30
N PHE A 101 -2.36 -3.43 5.34
CA PHE A 101 -1.07 -3.19 4.68
C PHE A 101 -0.07 -2.46 5.58
N GLU A 102 -0.49 -1.89 6.72
CA GLU A 102 0.40 -1.17 7.62
C GLU A 102 -0.14 -1.08 9.05
N VAL A 103 0.78 -0.92 10.02
CA VAL A 103 0.44 -0.77 11.44
C VAL A 103 1.23 0.39 12.03
N LEU A 104 0.52 1.20 12.83
CA LEU A 104 1.06 2.29 13.63
C LEU A 104 0.81 1.99 15.11
N ILE A 105 1.87 1.97 15.94
CA ILE A 105 1.77 1.84 17.40
C ILE A 105 2.24 3.14 18.04
N GLY A 106 1.34 3.84 18.73
CA GLY A 106 1.60 5.20 19.19
C GLY A 106 1.91 6.12 18.00
N GLU A 107 3.17 6.54 17.85
CA GLU A 107 3.67 7.34 16.72
C GLU A 107 4.68 6.58 15.85
N ALA A 108 4.94 5.31 16.16
CA ALA A 108 5.91 4.49 15.47
C ALA A 108 5.25 3.64 14.37
N TRP A 109 5.62 3.88 13.13
CA TRP A 109 5.30 2.99 12.03
C TRP A 109 6.12 1.71 12.15
N LEU A 110 5.47 0.56 12.03
CA LEU A 110 6.17 -0.71 12.05
C LEU A 110 6.77 -1.04 10.68
N ASN A 111 7.90 -1.74 10.65
CA ASN A 111 8.38 -2.36 9.41
C ASN A 111 7.42 -3.48 8.96
N VAL A 112 7.56 -3.95 7.72
CA VAL A 112 6.62 -4.91 7.12
C VAL A 112 6.51 -6.19 7.93
N VAL A 113 7.63 -6.76 8.39
CA VAL A 113 7.64 -8.02 9.16
C VAL A 113 6.84 -7.89 10.45
N ASN A 114 7.03 -6.78 11.18
CA ASN A 114 6.30 -6.50 12.40
C ASN A 114 4.82 -6.17 12.15
N CYS A 115 4.49 -5.53 11.00
CA CYS A 115 3.11 -5.34 10.59
C CYS A 115 2.40 -6.68 10.40
N VAL A 116 3.04 -7.64 9.73
CA VAL A 116 2.51 -9.00 9.52
C VAL A 116 2.26 -9.69 10.85
N ASP A 117 3.23 -9.66 11.77
CA ASP A 117 3.10 -10.28 13.09
C ASP A 117 1.90 -9.71 13.87
N VAL A 118 1.78 -8.39 13.93
CA VAL A 118 0.67 -7.73 14.64
C VAL A 118 -0.67 -8.04 13.99
N THR A 119 -0.77 -7.99 12.65
CA THR A 119 -2.03 -8.28 11.96
C THR A 119 -2.45 -9.73 12.12
N GLN A 120 -1.51 -10.68 12.10
CA GLN A 120 -1.79 -12.09 12.40
C GLN A 120 -2.30 -12.29 13.83
N LYS A 121 -1.71 -11.64 14.83
CA LYS A 121 -2.19 -11.65 16.22
C LYS A 121 -3.60 -11.09 16.36
N LEU A 122 -3.97 -10.15 15.51
CA LEU A 122 -5.33 -9.59 15.45
C LEU A 122 -6.31 -10.42 14.61
N GLY A 123 -5.86 -11.53 14.00
CA GLY A 123 -6.68 -12.34 13.10
C GLY A 123 -7.07 -11.62 11.80
N LEU A 124 -6.28 -10.62 11.39
CA LEU A 124 -6.50 -9.84 10.17
C LEU A 124 -5.60 -10.35 9.05
N GLU A 125 -6.10 -10.27 7.82
CA GLU A 125 -5.32 -10.60 6.62
C GLU A 125 -4.39 -9.44 6.27
N PHE A 126 -3.16 -9.75 5.83
CA PHE A 126 -2.17 -8.78 5.35
C PHE A 126 -1.93 -8.98 3.85
N VAL A 127 -1.69 -7.88 3.12
CA VAL A 127 -1.40 -7.92 1.67
C VAL A 127 -0.21 -8.81 1.37
N ALA A 128 -0.17 -9.38 0.17
CA ALA A 128 1.00 -10.13 -0.28
C ALA A 128 2.23 -9.22 -0.32
N TRP A 129 3.36 -9.73 0.14
CA TRP A 129 4.61 -8.98 0.24
C TRP A 129 5.82 -9.88 0.05
N GLU A 130 6.93 -9.30 -0.37
CA GLU A 130 8.23 -9.99 -0.48
C GLU A 130 9.38 -9.01 -0.34
N LYS A 131 10.55 -9.50 0.07
CA LYS A 131 11.81 -8.74 0.08
C LYS A 131 12.53 -8.96 -1.24
N VAL A 132 12.85 -7.87 -1.95
CA VAL A 132 13.44 -7.90 -3.28
C VAL A 132 14.54 -6.86 -3.45
N SER A 133 15.34 -7.00 -4.52
CA SER A 133 16.24 -5.94 -4.99
C SER A 133 15.45 -4.70 -5.43
N THR A 134 16.04 -3.51 -5.26
CA THR A 134 15.50 -2.25 -5.80
C THR A 134 15.81 -2.02 -7.27
N ASP A 135 16.39 -2.99 -7.95
CA ASP A 135 16.55 -3.00 -9.40
C ASP A 135 15.22 -2.71 -10.10
N LEU A 136 15.18 -1.73 -11.00
CA LEU A 136 13.96 -1.33 -11.69
C LEU A 136 13.32 -2.48 -12.47
N ALA A 137 14.13 -3.33 -13.10
CA ALA A 137 13.63 -4.51 -13.81
C ALA A 137 12.92 -5.50 -12.87
N VAL A 138 13.43 -5.67 -11.64
CA VAL A 138 12.81 -6.51 -10.62
C VAL A 138 11.50 -5.87 -10.13
N LEU A 139 11.51 -4.56 -9.88
CA LEU A 139 10.33 -3.82 -9.42
C LEU A 139 9.24 -3.79 -10.50
N ASP A 140 9.60 -3.62 -11.78
CA ASP A 140 8.67 -3.70 -12.91
C ASP A 140 8.05 -5.09 -13.03
N ALA A 141 8.85 -6.14 -12.92
CA ALA A 141 8.36 -7.51 -12.94
C ALA A 141 7.37 -7.78 -11.80
N TRP A 142 7.61 -7.22 -10.61
CA TRP A 142 6.69 -7.33 -9.47
C TRP A 142 5.41 -6.52 -9.66
N ARG A 143 5.50 -5.28 -10.19
CA ARG A 143 4.35 -4.45 -10.55
C ARG A 143 3.40 -5.18 -11.49
N ASP A 144 3.96 -5.93 -12.44
CA ASP A 144 3.21 -6.56 -13.52
C ASP A 144 2.76 -8.00 -13.20
N LYS A 145 3.02 -8.49 -11.97
CA LYS A 145 2.48 -9.79 -11.51
C LYS A 145 0.95 -9.74 -11.40
N PRO A 146 0.29 -10.89 -11.61
CA PRO A 146 -1.13 -11.04 -11.27
C PRO A 146 -1.39 -10.74 -9.79
N SER A 147 -2.59 -10.25 -9.49
CA SER A 147 -3.05 -10.00 -8.13
C SER A 147 -3.14 -11.31 -7.33
N VAL A 148 -2.35 -11.42 -6.28
CA VAL A 148 -2.44 -12.52 -5.31
C VAL A 148 -3.78 -12.45 -4.59
N GLN A 149 -4.28 -11.24 -4.31
CA GLN A 149 -5.54 -11.07 -3.59
C GLN A 149 -6.76 -11.45 -4.45
N ALA A 150 -6.71 -11.27 -5.76
CA ALA A 150 -7.72 -11.79 -6.67
C ALA A 150 -7.78 -13.32 -6.65
N GLN A 151 -6.62 -13.98 -6.66
CA GLN A 151 -6.51 -15.43 -6.55
C GLN A 151 -7.05 -15.93 -5.21
N ARG A 152 -6.66 -15.33 -4.08
CA ARG A 152 -7.19 -15.64 -2.73
C ARG A 152 -8.70 -15.44 -2.65
N SER A 153 -9.24 -14.52 -3.43
CA SER A 153 -10.68 -14.26 -3.52
C SER A 153 -11.43 -15.23 -4.44
N GLY A 154 -10.74 -16.18 -5.08
CA GLY A 154 -11.33 -17.13 -6.02
C GLY A 154 -11.69 -16.55 -7.39
N CYS A 155 -11.17 -15.36 -7.72
CA CYS A 155 -11.48 -14.66 -8.98
C CYS A 155 -10.48 -14.96 -10.12
N GLY A 156 -9.54 -15.89 -9.90
CA GLY A 156 -8.52 -16.27 -10.85
C GLY A 156 -7.45 -15.21 -11.09
N GLU A 157 -6.74 -15.30 -12.20
CA GLU A 157 -5.73 -14.32 -12.57
C GLU A 157 -6.36 -13.01 -13.02
N LYS A 158 -6.05 -11.95 -12.29
CA LYS A 158 -6.44 -10.57 -12.58
C LYS A 158 -5.23 -9.67 -12.41
N PRO A 159 -5.14 -8.53 -13.11
CA PRO A 159 -4.05 -7.59 -12.90
C PRO A 159 -4.13 -6.97 -11.49
N ALA A 160 -3.00 -6.88 -10.82
CA ALA A 160 -2.87 -6.03 -9.63
C ALA A 160 -2.89 -4.54 -10.03
N GLU A 161 -3.23 -3.63 -9.12
CA GLU A 161 -3.08 -2.19 -9.37
C GLU A 161 -1.60 -1.80 -9.53
N GLY A 162 -0.72 -2.52 -8.86
CA GLY A 162 0.71 -2.30 -8.80
C GLY A 162 1.27 -2.75 -7.46
N ILE A 163 2.33 -2.08 -7.02
CA ILE A 163 3.02 -2.36 -5.77
C ILE A 163 3.25 -1.09 -4.95
N VAL A 164 3.44 -1.28 -3.64
CA VAL A 164 3.99 -0.28 -2.73
C VAL A 164 5.36 -0.75 -2.28
N LEU A 165 6.33 0.15 -2.30
CA LEU A 165 7.73 -0.09 -1.95
C LEU A 165 8.01 0.50 -0.57
N ARG A 166 8.59 -0.30 0.33
CA ARG A 166 8.97 0.12 1.68
C ARG A 166 10.39 -0.32 1.99
N PRO A 167 11.20 0.49 2.65
CA PRO A 167 12.53 0.07 3.08
C PRO A 167 12.43 -1.04 4.15
N LEU A 168 13.51 -1.79 4.36
CA LEU A 168 13.54 -2.87 5.36
C LEU A 168 13.33 -2.37 6.80
N LEU A 169 13.74 -1.14 7.06
CA LEU A 169 13.47 -0.39 8.30
C LEU A 169 12.77 0.91 7.93
N GLU A 170 11.96 1.44 8.84
CA GLU A 170 11.30 2.72 8.61
C GLU A 170 12.32 3.86 8.67
N PHE A 171 12.42 4.62 7.57
CA PHE A 171 13.26 5.79 7.44
C PHE A 171 12.44 7.01 7.05
N ARG A 172 12.98 8.18 7.40
CA ARG A 172 12.49 9.47 6.95
C ARG A 172 13.59 10.19 6.17
N ASP A 173 13.18 10.95 5.17
CA ASP A 173 14.10 11.82 4.43
C ASP A 173 14.46 13.07 5.25
N HIS A 174 15.28 13.94 4.67
CA HIS A 174 15.72 15.19 5.29
C HIS A 174 14.59 16.19 5.57
N ARG A 175 13.41 16.00 4.98
CA ARG A 175 12.19 16.80 5.22
C ARG A 175 11.31 16.20 6.31
N GLY A 176 11.66 15.01 6.80
CA GLY A 176 10.87 14.26 7.76
C GLY A 176 9.78 13.39 7.13
N ASP A 177 9.72 13.32 5.79
CA ASP A 177 8.77 12.47 5.07
C ASP A 177 9.22 11.01 5.10
N ARG A 178 8.29 10.07 5.18
CA ARG A 178 8.60 8.63 5.11
C ARG A 178 9.10 8.25 3.73
N ILE A 179 10.13 7.40 3.69
CA ILE A 179 10.63 6.83 2.44
C ILE A 179 9.72 5.66 2.06
N ILE A 180 8.74 5.93 1.22
CA ILE A 180 7.75 4.99 0.71
C ILE A 180 7.34 5.45 -0.69
N ALA A 181 7.14 4.52 -1.62
CA ALA A 181 6.70 4.84 -2.98
C ALA A 181 5.66 3.85 -3.47
N LYS A 182 4.78 4.28 -4.38
CA LYS A 182 3.88 3.40 -5.14
C LYS A 182 4.35 3.28 -6.58
N HIS A 183 4.27 2.08 -7.14
CA HIS A 183 4.58 1.81 -8.53
C HIS A 183 3.37 1.12 -9.18
N LYS A 184 2.59 1.90 -9.92
CA LYS A 184 1.33 1.47 -10.51
C LYS A 184 1.51 0.98 -11.93
N ARG A 185 0.67 0.05 -12.35
CA ARG A 185 0.49 -0.28 -13.77
C ARG A 185 -0.12 0.92 -14.52
N LYS A 186 0.14 0.99 -15.82
CA LYS A 186 -0.36 2.08 -16.67
C LYS A 186 -1.88 2.16 -16.69
N GLU A 187 -2.57 1.02 -16.65
CA GLU A 187 -4.04 0.94 -16.65
C GLU A 187 -4.69 1.55 -15.39
N PHE A 188 -3.93 1.60 -14.29
CA PHE A 188 -4.33 2.21 -13.03
C PHE A 188 -3.64 3.55 -12.77
N ALA A 189 -2.96 4.12 -13.78
CA ALA A 189 -2.40 5.45 -13.66
C ALA A 189 -3.52 6.46 -13.37
N GLU A 190 -3.27 7.35 -12.41
CA GLU A 190 -4.19 8.46 -12.14
C GLU A 190 -4.33 9.27 -13.43
N ARG A 191 -5.54 9.36 -13.98
CA ARG A 191 -5.82 10.25 -15.10
C ARG A 191 -5.46 11.65 -14.61
N ALA A 192 -4.47 12.27 -15.24
CA ALA A 192 -4.16 13.65 -14.97
C ALA A 192 -5.47 14.43 -15.16
N SER A 193 -5.91 15.15 -14.15
CA SER A 193 -7.11 15.96 -14.21
C SER A 193 -6.93 16.98 -15.34
N GLY A 194 -7.48 16.68 -16.54
CA GLY A 194 -7.81 17.62 -17.59
C GLY A 194 -6.73 18.50 -18.19
N LYS A 195 -5.44 18.15 -18.08
CA LYS A 195 -4.37 18.71 -18.89
C LYS A 195 -3.44 17.58 -19.28
N ASP A 196 -3.56 17.11 -20.51
CA ASP A 196 -2.48 16.45 -21.22
C ASP A 196 -1.31 17.45 -21.21
N THR A 197 -0.42 17.30 -20.24
CA THR A 197 0.92 17.85 -20.40
C THR A 197 1.58 16.91 -21.40
N GLU A 198 1.55 17.30 -22.67
CA GLU A 198 2.53 16.84 -23.64
C GLU A 198 3.87 16.86 -22.91
N VAL A 199 4.54 15.71 -22.90
CA VAL A 199 5.92 15.63 -22.37
C VAL A 199 6.70 16.65 -23.17
N ASP A 200 7.12 17.74 -22.51
CA ASP A 200 7.93 18.77 -23.14
C ASP A 200 9.14 18.08 -23.81
N PRO A 201 9.22 18.06 -25.16
CA PRO A 201 10.26 17.33 -25.86
C PRO A 201 11.66 17.77 -25.43
N ALA A 202 11.82 19.05 -25.06
CA ALA A 202 13.07 19.59 -24.55
C ALA A 202 13.46 18.99 -23.18
N ARG A 203 12.49 18.72 -22.32
CA ARG A 203 12.74 18.08 -21.03
C ARG A 203 13.10 16.61 -21.18
N HIS A 204 12.46 15.90 -22.11
CA HIS A 204 12.82 14.52 -22.44
C HIS A 204 14.23 14.41 -23.00
N GLU A 205 14.60 15.31 -23.90
CA GLU A 205 15.96 15.37 -24.48
C GLU A 205 17.04 15.68 -23.43
N LEU A 206 16.73 16.55 -22.45
CA LEU A 206 17.62 16.85 -21.32
C LEU A 206 17.82 15.65 -20.40
N LEU A 207 16.77 14.87 -20.14
CA LEU A 207 16.85 13.64 -19.34
C LEU A 207 17.72 12.59 -20.04
N VAL A 208 17.51 12.35 -21.33
CA VAL A 208 18.32 11.42 -22.14
C VAL A 208 19.80 11.86 -22.16
N LYS A 209 20.08 13.15 -22.28
CA LYS A 209 21.46 13.68 -22.21
C LYS A 209 22.07 13.51 -20.83
N ALA A 210 21.30 13.73 -19.76
CA ALA A 210 21.77 13.55 -18.39
C ALA A 210 22.09 12.07 -18.08
N GLU A 211 21.26 11.14 -18.56
CA GLU A 211 21.50 9.70 -18.44
C GLU A 211 22.75 9.25 -19.22
N ALA A 212 22.97 9.79 -20.43
CA ALA A 212 24.15 9.51 -21.23
C ALA A 212 25.43 9.99 -20.53
N ILE A 213 25.41 11.21 -19.95
CA ILE A 213 26.55 11.76 -19.20
C ILE A 213 26.80 10.91 -17.93
N ALA A 214 25.78 10.51 -17.23
CA ALA A 214 25.94 9.67 -16.03
C ALA A 214 26.55 8.29 -16.36
N ALA A 215 26.22 7.72 -17.52
CA ALA A 215 26.78 6.45 -17.97
C ALA A 215 28.27 6.51 -18.36
N GLU A 216 28.81 7.70 -18.70
CA GLU A 216 30.22 7.90 -18.98
C GLU A 216 31.11 8.04 -17.73
N TRP A 217 30.51 8.15 -16.54
CA TRP A 217 31.22 8.33 -15.25
C TRP A 217 31.23 7.06 -14.38
N VAL A 218 30.80 5.92 -14.90
CA VAL A 218 30.83 4.58 -14.29
C VAL A 218 31.81 3.69 -15.05
#